data_3715a64ee0a59665f47d6e8ee1dd271c
#
_entry.id   3715a64ee0a59665f47d6e8ee1dd271c
#
_cell.length_a   1.000
_cell.length_b   1.000
_cell.length_c   1.000
_cell.angle_alpha   90.00
_cell.angle_beta   90.00
_cell.angle_gamma   90.00
#
_symmetry.space_group_name_H-M   'P 1'
#
loop_
_entity.id
_entity.type
_entity.pdbx_description
1 polymer ?
#
loop_
_entity_poly.entity_id
_entity_poly.type
_entity_poly.pdbx_seq_one_letter_code
_entity_poly.pdbx_strand_id
1 'polypeptide(L)'
;MLLVPRKNCTKPLSLGSMLQLSALHHIAIICSDYSLSKKFYTQVLGFKPIKEIYRTERRSYKLDLELNGTFLIELFSFPDPPSRVTGPEACGLRHLAFAVADIQNEVETLTNLGIKVEPIRVDEHTGKKFTFFSDPDELPIELYQI
;
A
#
# COMPACT_ATOMS: atom_id res chain seq x y z
N MET A 1 30.37 14.06 -4.16
CA MET A 1 29.24 13.30 -4.67
C MET A 1 29.77 11.94 -5.11
N LEU A 2 29.76 10.96 -4.18
CA LEU A 2 30.30 9.62 -4.43
C LEU A 2 29.17 8.78 -5.09
N LEU A 3 29.38 8.41 -6.34
CA LEU A 3 28.56 7.45 -7.08
C LEU A 3 28.76 6.07 -6.45
N VAL A 4 27.75 5.58 -5.76
CA VAL A 4 27.71 4.18 -5.32
C VAL A 4 27.52 3.31 -6.58
N PRO A 5 28.43 2.40 -6.90
CA PRO A 5 28.27 1.56 -8.08
C PRO A 5 27.06 0.63 -7.91
N ARG A 6 26.11 0.69 -8.87
CA ARG A 6 25.04 -0.31 -8.98
C ARG A 6 25.71 -1.66 -9.20
N LYS A 7 25.60 -2.58 -8.25
CA LYS A 7 25.96 -3.96 -8.46
C LYS A 7 25.00 -4.56 -9.48
N ASN A 8 25.44 -4.62 -10.73
CA ASN A 8 24.74 -5.39 -11.77
C ASN A 8 24.78 -6.87 -11.37
N CYS A 9 23.66 -7.40 -10.94
CA CYS A 9 23.49 -8.84 -10.74
C CYS A 9 23.26 -9.47 -12.13
N THR A 10 24.37 -9.70 -12.85
CA THR A 10 24.37 -10.33 -14.18
C THR A 10 24.80 -11.79 -14.11
N LYS A 11 24.14 -12.59 -13.26
CA LYS A 11 24.17 -14.04 -13.50
C LYS A 11 23.05 -14.37 -14.48
N PRO A 12 23.32 -15.05 -15.62
CA PRO A 12 22.24 -15.53 -16.46
C PRO A 12 21.38 -16.48 -15.62
N LEU A 13 20.06 -16.20 -15.61
CA LEU A 13 19.09 -17.12 -15.04
C LEU A 13 19.18 -18.41 -15.87
N SER A 14 19.81 -19.45 -15.33
CA SER A 14 19.66 -20.79 -15.89
C SER A 14 18.16 -21.13 -15.81
N LEU A 15 17.60 -21.72 -16.86
CA LEU A 15 16.23 -22.27 -16.90
C LEU A 15 16.12 -23.46 -15.92
N GLY A 16 16.35 -23.19 -14.63
CA GLY A 16 16.05 -24.08 -13.54
C GLY A 16 14.58 -23.91 -13.13
N SER A 17 14.04 -24.84 -12.40
CA SER A 17 12.65 -24.85 -11.92
C SER A 17 12.22 -23.47 -11.38
N MET A 18 11.11 -22.94 -11.92
CA MET A 18 10.49 -21.72 -11.39
C MET A 18 9.97 -21.96 -9.96
N LEU A 19 9.98 -20.91 -9.14
CA LEU A 19 9.33 -20.95 -7.84
C LEU A 19 7.84 -21.23 -8.01
N GLN A 20 7.30 -22.11 -7.15
CA GLN A 20 5.87 -22.40 -7.12
C GLN A 20 5.18 -21.51 -6.06
N LEU A 21 4.83 -20.29 -6.47
CA LEU A 21 4.09 -19.38 -5.62
C LEU A 21 2.61 -19.74 -5.65
N SER A 22 1.98 -19.87 -4.46
CA SER A 22 0.55 -20.22 -4.34
C SER A 22 -0.34 -18.99 -4.41
N ALA A 23 0.04 -17.90 -3.75
CA ALA A 23 -0.73 -16.66 -3.69
C ALA A 23 0.12 -15.51 -3.16
N LEU A 24 -0.39 -14.28 -3.27
CA LEU A 24 0.09 -13.16 -2.47
C LEU A 24 -0.38 -13.37 -1.02
N HIS A 25 0.54 -13.48 -0.06
CA HIS A 25 0.20 -13.70 1.34
C HIS A 25 -0.13 -12.39 2.06
N HIS A 26 0.75 -11.40 1.99
CA HIS A 26 0.56 -10.06 2.55
C HIS A 26 1.48 -9.03 1.91
N ILE A 27 1.16 -7.77 2.16
CA ILE A 27 1.98 -6.61 1.83
C ILE A 27 2.38 -5.94 3.14
N ALA A 28 3.68 -5.73 3.34
CA ALA A 28 4.20 -5.03 4.52
C ALA A 28 4.37 -3.54 4.22
N ILE A 29 3.79 -2.70 5.08
CA ILE A 29 3.81 -1.24 4.96
C ILE A 29 4.45 -0.66 6.22
N ILE A 30 5.42 0.24 6.04
CA ILE A 30 6.02 0.99 7.13
C ILE A 30 5.34 2.36 7.19
N CYS A 31 4.88 2.75 8.39
CA CYS A 31 4.28 4.06 8.63
C CYS A 31 5.14 4.92 9.56
N SER A 32 5.10 6.23 9.35
CA SER A 32 5.78 7.23 10.18
C SER A 32 5.02 7.49 11.48
N ASP A 33 3.69 7.62 11.43
CA ASP A 33 2.79 7.73 12.58
C ASP A 33 1.88 6.51 12.66
N TYR A 34 2.17 5.62 13.62
CA TYR A 34 1.42 4.38 13.79
C TYR A 34 -0.06 4.61 14.13
N SER A 35 -0.37 5.57 15.00
CA SER A 35 -1.74 5.82 15.43
C SER A 35 -2.59 6.40 14.30
N LEU A 36 -2.02 7.29 13.52
CA LEU A 36 -2.67 7.88 12.36
C LEU A 36 -2.91 6.82 11.27
N SER A 37 -1.88 6.07 10.92
CA SER A 37 -1.98 5.03 9.89
C SER A 37 -2.90 3.89 10.30
N LYS A 38 -2.87 3.44 11.58
CA LYS A 38 -3.83 2.46 12.08
C LYS A 38 -5.28 2.94 11.91
N LYS A 39 -5.59 4.20 12.25
CA LYS A 39 -6.92 4.78 12.05
C LYS A 39 -7.30 4.82 10.57
N PHE A 40 -6.38 5.24 9.71
CA PHE A 40 -6.61 5.30 8.28
C PHE A 40 -6.97 3.92 7.71
N TYR A 41 -6.14 2.90 7.93
CA TYR A 41 -6.40 1.56 7.41
C TYR A 41 -7.66 0.92 8.00
N THR A 42 -7.98 1.17 9.28
CA THR A 42 -9.15 0.53 9.93
C THR A 42 -10.45 1.32 9.76
N GLN A 43 -10.43 2.65 9.83
CA GLN A 43 -11.65 3.47 9.85
C GLN A 43 -11.99 4.07 8.49
N VAL A 44 -10.99 4.30 7.63
CA VAL A 44 -11.21 4.81 6.27
C VAL A 44 -11.30 3.65 5.28
N LEU A 45 -10.31 2.76 5.26
CA LEU A 45 -10.27 1.65 4.32
C LEU A 45 -11.06 0.41 4.77
N GLY A 46 -11.53 0.37 6.02
CA GLY A 46 -12.36 -0.72 6.53
C GLY A 46 -11.64 -2.03 6.83
N PHE A 47 -10.30 -2.01 6.92
CA PHE A 47 -9.56 -3.20 7.35
C PHE A 47 -9.85 -3.56 8.80
N LYS A 48 -9.89 -4.85 9.11
CA LYS A 48 -10.10 -5.35 10.47
C LYS A 48 -8.78 -5.80 11.08
N PRO A 49 -8.44 -5.35 12.31
CA PRO A 49 -7.29 -5.85 13.04
C PRO A 49 -7.44 -7.34 13.37
N ILE A 50 -6.43 -8.16 13.03
CA ILE A 50 -6.33 -9.57 13.42
C ILE A 50 -5.47 -9.71 14.67
N LYS A 51 -4.30 -9.09 14.64
CA LYS A 51 -3.30 -9.19 15.70
C LYS A 51 -2.43 -7.94 15.75
N GLU A 52 -2.23 -7.43 16.96
CA GLU A 52 -1.35 -6.30 17.21
C GLU A 52 -0.31 -6.68 18.27
N ILE A 53 0.95 -6.40 17.99
CA ILE A 53 2.06 -6.62 18.93
C ILE A 53 3.01 -5.44 18.95
N TYR A 54 3.53 -5.11 20.15
CA TYR A 54 4.65 -4.21 20.28
C TYR A 54 5.95 -5.01 20.43
N ARG A 55 6.90 -4.76 19.55
CA ARG A 55 8.21 -5.44 19.54
C ARG A 55 9.23 -4.58 20.25
N THR A 56 9.45 -4.84 21.52
CA THR A 56 10.28 -4.02 22.43
C THR A 56 11.71 -3.81 21.90
N GLU A 57 12.36 -4.86 21.45
CA GLU A 57 13.74 -4.80 20.93
C GLU A 57 13.88 -3.88 19.71
N ARG A 58 12.82 -3.76 18.90
CA ARG A 58 12.78 -2.92 17.70
C ARG A 58 12.06 -1.59 17.92
N ARG A 59 11.50 -1.37 19.11
CA ARG A 59 10.66 -0.21 19.44
C ARG A 59 9.58 0.04 18.37
N SER A 60 8.86 -1.01 17.97
CA SER A 60 8.07 -1.03 16.75
C SER A 60 6.78 -1.82 16.98
N TYR A 61 5.67 -1.27 16.51
CA TYR A 61 4.41 -2.00 16.39
C TYR A 61 4.40 -2.84 15.11
N LYS A 62 3.70 -3.97 15.16
CA LYS A 62 3.27 -4.78 14.03
C LYS A 62 1.78 -5.02 14.19
N LEU A 63 1.00 -4.68 13.18
CA LEU A 63 -0.43 -4.88 13.12
C LEU A 63 -0.79 -5.68 11.86
N ASP A 64 -1.39 -6.85 12.07
CA ASP A 64 -1.91 -7.67 11.00
C ASP A 64 -3.36 -7.26 10.73
N LEU A 65 -3.66 -6.98 9.47
CA LEU A 65 -4.95 -6.45 8.99
C LEU A 65 -5.54 -7.35 7.92
N GLU A 66 -6.84 -7.61 8.03
CA GLU A 66 -7.62 -8.34 7.03
C GLU A 66 -8.62 -7.44 6.30
N LEU A 67 -8.91 -7.79 5.06
CA LEU A 67 -10.01 -7.23 4.27
C LEU A 67 -10.89 -8.39 3.80
N ASN A 68 -12.19 -8.34 4.12
CA ASN A 68 -13.17 -9.38 3.75
C ASN A 68 -12.74 -10.80 4.16
N GLY A 69 -12.16 -10.95 5.35
CA GLY A 69 -11.69 -12.24 5.87
C GLY A 69 -10.35 -12.73 5.31
N THR A 70 -9.69 -11.92 4.48
CA THR A 70 -8.37 -12.24 3.93
C THR A 70 -7.30 -11.38 4.61
N PHE A 71 -6.31 -12.00 5.27
CA PHE A 71 -5.13 -11.30 5.76
C PHE A 71 -4.36 -10.72 4.57
N LEU A 72 -4.15 -9.42 4.57
CA LEU A 72 -3.58 -8.73 3.41
C LEU A 72 -2.45 -7.77 3.75
N ILE A 73 -2.51 -7.06 4.88
CA ILE A 73 -1.54 -6.02 5.22
C ILE A 73 -0.90 -6.30 6.57
N GLU A 74 0.42 -6.15 6.63
CA GLU A 74 1.19 -5.96 7.86
C GLU A 74 1.61 -4.50 7.98
N LEU A 75 1.03 -3.76 8.93
CA LEU A 75 1.41 -2.38 9.20
C LEU A 75 2.49 -2.35 10.28
N PHE A 76 3.61 -1.72 9.96
CA PHE A 76 4.76 -1.58 10.86
C PHE A 76 5.02 -0.12 11.19
N SER A 77 5.38 0.16 12.44
CA SER A 77 6.12 1.38 12.79
C SER A 77 7.58 1.06 13.06
N PHE A 78 8.43 2.03 12.80
CA PHE A 78 9.84 2.00 13.21
C PHE A 78 10.23 3.38 13.73
N PRO A 79 11.26 3.51 14.61
CA PRO A 79 11.79 4.81 14.98
C PRO A 79 12.36 5.53 13.75
N ASP A 80 11.88 6.76 13.54
CA ASP A 80 12.37 7.68 12.52
C ASP A 80 12.56 7.06 11.11
N PRO A 81 11.53 6.43 10.53
CA PRO A 81 11.68 5.86 9.21
C PRO A 81 11.85 6.98 8.18
N PRO A 82 12.73 6.83 7.17
CA PRO A 82 12.82 7.80 6.11
C PRO A 82 11.51 7.90 5.34
N SER A 83 11.17 9.12 4.90
CA SER A 83 9.97 9.36 4.11
C SER A 83 9.97 8.56 2.81
N ARG A 84 8.78 8.15 2.37
CA ARG A 84 8.58 7.54 1.07
C ARG A 84 8.96 8.52 -0.06
N VAL A 85 9.60 8.02 -1.10
CA VAL A 85 9.82 8.77 -2.34
C VAL A 85 8.69 8.47 -3.31
N THR A 86 7.69 9.36 -3.34
CA THR A 86 6.52 9.21 -4.21
C THR A 86 6.62 10.05 -5.49
N GLY A 87 7.28 11.18 -5.43
CA GLY A 87 7.50 12.06 -6.57
C GLY A 87 8.91 12.66 -6.61
N PRO A 88 9.65 12.55 -7.75
CA PRO A 88 9.30 11.71 -8.90
C PRO A 88 9.28 10.22 -8.52
N GLU A 89 8.59 9.39 -9.30
CA GLU A 89 8.44 7.96 -9.00
C GLU A 89 9.79 7.26 -8.88
N ALA A 90 9.96 6.53 -7.77
CA ALA A 90 11.14 5.70 -7.50
C ALA A 90 10.82 4.23 -7.73
N CYS A 91 11.86 3.42 -7.95
CA CYS A 91 11.71 1.97 -8.03
C CYS A 91 11.14 1.41 -6.72
N GLY A 92 10.18 0.50 -6.83
CA GLY A 92 9.51 -0.15 -5.70
C GLY A 92 8.01 -0.28 -5.92
N LEU A 93 7.27 -0.48 -4.84
CA LEU A 93 5.82 -0.53 -4.89
C LEU A 93 5.27 0.87 -5.25
N ARG A 94 4.61 0.96 -6.41
CA ARG A 94 4.05 2.23 -6.88
C ARG A 94 2.77 2.61 -6.13
N HIS A 95 1.81 1.70 -6.08
CA HIS A 95 0.51 1.90 -5.42
C HIS A 95 -0.13 0.57 -5.01
N LEU A 96 -1.18 0.65 -4.21
CA LEU A 96 -2.13 -0.41 -3.97
C LEU A 96 -3.41 -0.09 -4.73
N ALA A 97 -4.00 -1.09 -5.41
CA ALA A 97 -5.27 -0.92 -6.10
C ALA A 97 -6.35 -1.79 -5.44
N PHE A 98 -7.51 -1.18 -5.16
CA PHE A 98 -8.67 -1.86 -4.62
C PHE A 98 -9.85 -1.78 -5.61
N ALA A 99 -10.50 -2.91 -5.82
CA ALA A 99 -11.69 -2.99 -6.64
C ALA A 99 -12.91 -2.43 -5.88
N VAL A 100 -13.70 -1.61 -6.56
CA VAL A 100 -14.95 -1.05 -6.02
C VAL A 100 -16.09 -1.20 -7.02
N ALA A 101 -17.31 -1.37 -6.52
CA ALA A 101 -18.49 -1.48 -7.37
C ALA A 101 -18.98 -0.11 -7.88
N ASP A 102 -18.97 0.90 -7.02
CA ASP A 102 -19.41 2.26 -7.33
C ASP A 102 -18.36 3.29 -6.89
N ILE A 103 -17.50 3.67 -7.83
CA ILE A 103 -16.41 4.60 -7.55
C ILE A 103 -16.89 6.00 -7.15
N GLN A 104 -18.06 6.43 -7.65
CA GLN A 104 -18.60 7.74 -7.34
C GLN A 104 -18.98 7.84 -5.86
N ASN A 105 -19.66 6.80 -5.35
CA ASN A 105 -20.02 6.69 -3.94
C ASN A 105 -18.78 6.64 -3.02
N GLU A 106 -17.75 5.92 -3.44
CA GLU A 106 -16.50 5.83 -2.65
C GLU A 106 -15.75 7.17 -2.61
N VAL A 107 -15.71 7.91 -3.74
CA VAL A 107 -15.12 9.27 -3.79
C VAL A 107 -15.88 10.24 -2.89
N GLU A 108 -17.21 10.17 -2.90
CA GLU A 108 -18.04 11.00 -2.01
C GLU A 108 -17.77 10.67 -0.54
N THR A 109 -17.69 9.40 -0.21
CA THR A 109 -17.35 8.91 1.14
C THR A 109 -15.99 9.44 1.61
N LEU A 110 -14.96 9.30 0.80
CA LEU A 110 -13.60 9.78 1.11
C LEU A 110 -13.58 11.31 1.27
N THR A 111 -14.29 12.03 0.40
CA THR A 111 -14.40 13.50 0.46
C THR A 111 -15.09 13.97 1.75
N ASN A 112 -16.16 13.29 2.16
CA ASN A 112 -16.86 13.57 3.41
C ASN A 112 -16.00 13.29 4.66
N LEU A 113 -15.04 12.36 4.55
CA LEU A 113 -14.02 12.10 5.56
C LEU A 113 -12.86 13.11 5.53
N GLY A 114 -12.89 14.09 4.62
CA GLY A 114 -11.84 15.10 4.46
C GLY A 114 -10.60 14.60 3.74
N ILE A 115 -10.67 13.47 3.04
CA ILE A 115 -9.57 12.92 2.28
C ILE A 115 -9.56 13.52 0.88
N LYS A 116 -8.39 14.02 0.47
CA LYS A 116 -8.22 14.56 -0.88
C LYS A 116 -8.15 13.40 -1.87
N VAL A 117 -9.06 13.41 -2.85
CA VAL A 117 -9.13 12.42 -3.93
C VAL A 117 -8.86 13.11 -5.27
N GLU A 118 -8.14 12.46 -6.16
CA GLU A 118 -7.95 12.93 -7.52
C GLU A 118 -9.26 12.85 -8.33
N PRO A 119 -9.38 13.59 -9.46
CA PRO A 119 -10.52 13.43 -10.36
C PRO A 119 -10.64 12.00 -10.88
N ILE A 120 -11.87 11.50 -11.00
CA ILE A 120 -12.13 10.20 -11.62
C ILE A 120 -11.70 10.25 -13.09
N ARG A 121 -10.94 9.25 -13.50
CA ARG A 121 -10.47 9.05 -14.87
C ARG A 121 -11.04 7.75 -15.45
N VAL A 122 -10.91 7.59 -16.75
CA VAL A 122 -11.27 6.35 -17.45
C VAL A 122 -10.00 5.73 -18.01
N ASP A 123 -9.81 4.46 -17.72
CA ASP A 123 -8.75 3.64 -18.32
C ASP A 123 -9.09 3.39 -19.79
N GLU A 124 -8.27 3.89 -20.70
CA GLU A 124 -8.48 3.82 -22.15
C GLU A 124 -8.51 2.38 -22.70
N HIS A 125 -7.87 1.44 -22.00
CA HIS A 125 -7.79 0.05 -22.42
C HIS A 125 -8.98 -0.79 -21.96
N THR A 126 -9.53 -0.49 -20.79
CA THR A 126 -10.61 -1.28 -20.18
C THR A 126 -11.96 -0.57 -20.18
N GLY A 127 -11.97 0.76 -20.37
CA GLY A 127 -13.15 1.60 -20.23
C GLY A 127 -13.65 1.75 -18.79
N LYS A 128 -12.91 1.21 -17.81
CA LYS A 128 -13.27 1.27 -16.40
C LYS A 128 -12.83 2.59 -15.76
N LYS A 129 -13.58 3.02 -14.78
CA LYS A 129 -13.24 4.23 -14.00
C LYS A 129 -12.24 3.92 -12.91
N PHE A 130 -11.33 4.86 -12.65
CA PHE A 130 -10.38 4.78 -11.57
C PHE A 130 -10.06 6.16 -11.01
N THR A 131 -9.54 6.20 -9.79
CA THR A 131 -9.03 7.42 -9.15
C THR A 131 -7.96 7.07 -8.12
N PHE A 132 -7.24 8.10 -7.63
CA PHE A 132 -6.20 7.95 -6.63
C PHE A 132 -6.44 8.88 -5.44
N PHE A 133 -6.00 8.42 -4.29
CA PHE A 133 -5.76 9.17 -3.06
C PHE A 133 -4.52 8.60 -2.38
N SER A 134 -4.12 9.11 -1.23
CA SER A 134 -2.92 8.62 -0.55
C SER A 134 -3.22 8.21 0.88
N ASP A 135 -2.41 7.29 1.41
CA ASP A 135 -2.34 7.04 2.84
C ASP A 135 -1.60 8.18 3.56
N PRO A 136 -1.50 8.19 4.90
CA PRO A 136 -0.81 9.23 5.65
C PRO A 136 0.67 9.43 5.32
N ASP A 137 1.32 8.43 4.74
CA ASP A 137 2.73 8.44 4.34
C ASP A 137 2.91 8.60 2.82
N GLU A 138 1.88 9.08 2.13
CA GLU A 138 1.87 9.34 0.68
C GLU A 138 2.01 8.08 -0.18
N LEU A 139 1.69 6.88 0.34
CA LEU A 139 1.51 5.71 -0.50
C LEU A 139 0.25 5.90 -1.35
N PRO A 140 0.35 5.96 -2.69
CA PRO A 140 -0.83 6.10 -3.53
C PRO A 140 -1.71 4.86 -3.42
N ILE A 141 -3.03 5.10 -3.34
CA ILE A 141 -4.07 4.08 -3.30
C ILE A 141 -5.01 4.34 -4.46
N GLU A 142 -5.21 3.34 -5.27
CA GLU A 142 -6.12 3.38 -6.42
C GLU A 142 -7.46 2.73 -6.06
N LEU A 143 -8.56 3.39 -6.42
CA LEU A 143 -9.86 2.75 -6.55
C LEU A 143 -10.11 2.45 -8.02
N TYR A 144 -10.42 1.19 -8.33
CA TYR A 144 -10.69 0.71 -9.68
C TYR A 144 -12.08 0.10 -9.74
N GLN A 145 -12.95 0.63 -10.58
CA GLN A 145 -14.32 0.16 -10.70
C GLN A 145 -14.40 -1.14 -11.51
N ILE A 146 -15.04 -2.17 -10.97
CA ILE A 146 -15.20 -3.48 -11.60
C ILE A 146 -16.62 -3.68 -12.16
#